data_ea2efcb6befa6848b1f76d7d4831d42a
#
_entry.id   ea2efcb6befa6848b1f76d7d4831d42a
#
_cell.length_a   1.000
_cell.length_b   1.000
_cell.length_c   1.000
_cell.angle_alpha   90.00
_cell.angle_beta   90.00
_cell.angle_gamma   90.00
#
_symmetry.space_group_name_H-M   'P 1'
#
loop_
_entity.id
_entity.type
_entity.pdbx_description
1 polymer ?
#
loop_
_entity_poly.entity_id
_entity_poly.type
_entity_poly.pdbx_seq_one_letter_code
_entity_poly.pdbx_strand_id
1 'polypeptide(L)'
;MPNTETSVTIAVGETEVSALHIRPPQPFATLVVAHGAGAGMEHPFLEGFAGAMADEGVATLRFNFPYREAGRRFPDRPPLAIATWRAVMAKAAEAGEGEPLWAAGKSFGGRMASMAVAEGMPARGLVYLGYPLHAPGKPEKLRDEHLYDVTAPMLFLQGTRDTFATPELLEAVVAKIGPTATLQWSEGGDHSFAVKGLKRGAAEIGASLAPAVAAFLRANASAQYT
;
A
#
# COMPACT_ATOMS: atom_id res chain seq x y z
N MET A 1 -17.76 16.38 10.61
CA MET A 1 -16.56 16.85 11.36
C MET A 1 -15.36 16.55 10.47
N PRO A 2 -14.36 17.44 10.34
CA PRO A 2 -13.15 17.08 9.62
C PRO A 2 -12.49 15.89 10.31
N ASN A 3 -12.01 14.92 9.55
CA ASN A 3 -11.30 13.76 10.07
C ASN A 3 -10.01 14.25 10.76
N THR A 4 -9.89 14.00 12.06
CA THR A 4 -8.71 14.42 12.84
C THR A 4 -7.56 13.46 12.58
N GLU A 5 -6.43 13.99 12.15
CA GLU A 5 -5.18 13.23 12.04
C GLU A 5 -4.43 13.28 13.36
N THR A 6 -3.98 12.14 13.84
CA THR A 6 -3.20 12.00 15.08
C THR A 6 -1.86 11.36 14.81
N SER A 7 -0.80 11.85 15.48
CA SER A 7 0.55 11.28 15.37
C SER A 7 0.71 10.12 16.35
N VAL A 8 1.42 9.07 15.91
CA VAL A 8 1.74 7.87 16.68
C VAL A 8 3.22 7.55 16.50
N THR A 9 3.91 7.18 17.58
CA THR A 9 5.27 6.64 17.52
C THR A 9 5.22 5.13 17.73
N ILE A 10 5.97 4.38 16.93
CA ILE A 10 5.96 2.92 16.90
C ILE A 10 7.38 2.39 17.02
N ALA A 11 7.64 1.56 18.05
CA ALA A 11 8.94 0.93 18.23
C ALA A 11 9.18 -0.17 17.18
N VAL A 12 10.39 -0.18 16.61
CA VAL A 12 10.86 -1.17 15.62
C VAL A 12 12.25 -1.65 16.03
N GLY A 13 12.32 -2.69 16.84
CA GLY A 13 13.57 -3.13 17.47
C GLY A 13 14.18 -2.03 18.34
N GLU A 14 15.39 -1.58 18.03
CA GLU A 14 16.09 -0.51 18.74
C GLU A 14 15.80 0.89 18.19
N THR A 15 14.94 1.03 17.20
CA THR A 15 14.56 2.31 16.58
C THR A 15 13.06 2.56 16.71
N GLU A 16 12.65 3.76 16.37
CA GLU A 16 11.25 4.17 16.33
C GLU A 16 10.90 4.74 14.96
N VAL A 17 9.63 4.64 14.59
CA VAL A 17 9.10 5.27 13.38
C VAL A 17 7.86 6.07 13.71
N SER A 18 7.67 7.17 13.00
CA SER A 18 6.49 8.01 13.07
C SER A 18 5.37 7.42 12.20
N ALA A 19 4.15 7.58 12.65
CA ALA A 19 2.95 7.27 11.89
C ALA A 19 1.88 8.34 12.08
N LEU A 20 0.99 8.47 11.10
CA LEU A 20 -0.16 9.37 11.08
C LEU A 20 -1.44 8.56 10.91
N HIS A 21 -2.35 8.70 11.85
CA HIS A 21 -3.60 7.95 11.90
C HIS A 21 -4.78 8.87 11.63
N ILE A 22 -5.61 8.53 10.66
CA ILE A 22 -6.91 9.14 10.40
C ILE A 22 -7.97 8.07 10.65
N ARG A 23 -8.92 8.35 11.57
CA ARG A 23 -10.01 7.43 11.90
C ARG A 23 -11.35 8.12 11.74
N PRO A 24 -12.13 7.82 10.69
CA PRO A 24 -13.51 8.28 10.58
C PRO A 24 -14.39 7.58 11.62
N PRO A 25 -15.61 8.09 11.90
CA PRO A 25 -16.56 7.40 12.76
C PRO A 25 -16.92 6.02 12.20
N GLN A 26 -16.86 4.98 13.04
CA GLN A 26 -17.25 3.60 12.70
C GLN A 26 -16.64 3.09 11.39
N PRO A 27 -15.32 3.05 11.25
CA PRO A 27 -14.68 2.58 10.02
C PRO A 27 -15.00 1.08 9.82
N PHE A 28 -15.28 0.68 8.59
CA PHE A 28 -15.50 -0.73 8.27
C PHE A 28 -14.21 -1.52 8.05
N ALA A 29 -13.07 -0.85 7.94
CA ALA A 29 -11.73 -1.42 7.77
C ALA A 29 -10.66 -0.42 8.24
N THR A 30 -9.50 -0.93 8.63
CA THR A 30 -8.28 -0.14 8.81
C THR A 30 -7.25 -0.53 7.73
N LEU A 31 -6.70 0.47 7.04
CA LEU A 31 -5.70 0.32 6.00
C LEU A 31 -4.37 0.93 6.45
N VAL A 32 -3.37 0.09 6.69
CA VAL A 32 -1.99 0.53 6.92
C VAL A 32 -1.34 0.84 5.58
N VAL A 33 -0.74 2.02 5.46
CA VAL A 33 -0.24 2.53 4.17
C VAL A 33 1.23 2.92 4.24
N ALA A 34 2.08 2.28 3.44
CA ALA A 34 3.49 2.63 3.33
C ALA A 34 3.80 3.47 2.09
N HIS A 35 4.75 4.37 2.25
CA HIS A 35 5.27 5.20 1.17
C HIS A 35 6.21 4.45 0.23
N GLY A 36 6.45 5.00 -0.97
CA GLY A 36 7.44 4.54 -1.93
C GLY A 36 8.87 4.99 -1.58
N ALA A 37 9.85 4.45 -2.30
CA ALA A 37 11.25 4.87 -2.19
C ALA A 37 11.39 6.37 -2.47
N GLY A 38 12.18 7.08 -1.65
CA GLY A 38 12.42 8.51 -1.79
C GLY A 38 11.29 9.43 -1.31
N ALA A 39 10.15 8.87 -0.88
CA ALA A 39 9.03 9.60 -0.27
C ALA A 39 9.00 9.42 1.26
N GLY A 40 8.01 10.01 1.90
CA GLY A 40 7.63 9.81 3.31
C GLY A 40 6.13 9.70 3.45
N MET A 41 5.65 9.46 4.66
CA MET A 41 4.22 9.33 4.96
C MET A 41 3.41 10.61 4.70
N GLU A 42 4.08 11.78 4.70
CA GLU A 42 3.49 13.11 4.44
C GLU A 42 3.56 13.51 2.96
N HIS A 43 3.92 12.56 2.07
CA HIS A 43 3.90 12.87 0.64
C HIS A 43 2.47 13.19 0.19
N PRO A 44 2.23 14.29 -0.57
CA PRO A 44 0.87 14.74 -0.92
C PRO A 44 -0.01 13.66 -1.57
N PHE A 45 0.56 12.74 -2.33
CA PHE A 45 -0.17 11.59 -2.88
C PHE A 45 -0.79 10.72 -1.77
N LEU A 46 -0.04 10.44 -0.70
CA LEU A 46 -0.54 9.61 0.42
C LEU A 46 -1.49 10.40 1.31
N GLU A 47 -1.29 11.70 1.47
CA GLU A 47 -2.21 12.57 2.19
C GLU A 47 -3.58 12.60 1.51
N GLY A 48 -3.60 12.88 0.20
CA GLY A 48 -4.84 12.88 -0.57
C GLY A 48 -5.53 11.52 -0.59
N PHE A 49 -4.76 10.44 -0.73
CA PHE A 49 -5.27 9.08 -0.65
C PHE A 49 -5.91 8.78 0.70
N ALA A 50 -5.22 9.07 1.81
CA ALA A 50 -5.70 8.77 3.14
C ALA A 50 -6.93 9.59 3.52
N GLY A 51 -6.98 10.88 3.13
CA GLY A 51 -8.16 11.72 3.31
C GLY A 51 -9.39 11.15 2.59
N ALA A 52 -9.22 10.78 1.32
CA ALA A 52 -10.30 10.19 0.53
C ALA A 52 -10.72 8.79 1.04
N MET A 53 -9.79 7.98 1.57
CA MET A 53 -10.14 6.73 2.23
C MET A 53 -11.00 6.94 3.48
N ALA A 54 -10.71 7.99 4.26
CA ALA A 54 -11.55 8.34 5.41
C ALA A 54 -12.97 8.76 5.00
N ASP A 55 -13.13 9.48 3.89
CA ASP A 55 -14.43 9.82 3.30
C ASP A 55 -15.19 8.56 2.84
N GLU A 56 -14.46 7.52 2.45
CA GLU A 56 -15.01 6.18 2.13
C GLU A 56 -15.30 5.32 3.37
N GLY A 57 -15.06 5.81 4.59
CA GLY A 57 -15.29 5.07 5.84
C GLY A 57 -14.18 4.06 6.18
N VAL A 58 -12.96 4.30 5.73
CA VAL A 58 -11.78 3.47 6.04
C VAL A 58 -10.80 4.25 6.90
N ALA A 59 -10.43 3.70 8.06
CA ALA A 59 -9.34 4.26 8.84
C ALA A 59 -7.99 4.01 8.15
N THR A 60 -7.05 4.96 8.25
CA THR A 60 -5.72 4.81 7.65
C THR A 60 -4.64 5.07 8.67
N LEU A 61 -3.56 4.26 8.63
CA LEU A 61 -2.33 4.48 9.39
C LEU A 61 -1.16 4.55 8.40
N ARG A 62 -0.70 5.77 8.12
CA ARG A 62 0.48 6.00 7.27
C ARG A 62 1.73 6.05 8.14
N PHE A 63 2.86 5.50 7.71
CA PHE A 63 4.08 5.48 8.51
C PHE A 63 5.33 5.73 7.67
N ASN A 64 6.41 6.17 8.33
CA ASN A 64 7.74 6.23 7.76
C ASN A 64 8.52 4.94 7.98
N PHE A 65 9.33 4.53 6.99
CA PHE A 65 10.37 3.53 7.22
C PHE A 65 11.56 4.15 7.97
N PRO A 66 12.35 3.36 8.73
CA PRO A 66 13.49 3.87 9.51
C PRO A 66 14.50 4.69 8.73
N TYR A 67 14.71 4.40 7.45
CA TYR A 67 15.61 5.22 6.62
C TYR A 67 15.12 6.66 6.45
N ARG A 68 13.80 6.87 6.45
CA ARG A 68 13.22 8.22 6.35
C ARG A 68 13.37 8.98 7.65
N GLU A 69 13.14 8.33 8.78
CA GLU A 69 13.38 8.91 10.12
C GLU A 69 14.86 9.35 10.28
N ALA A 70 15.76 8.52 9.77
CA ALA A 70 17.19 8.82 9.79
C ALA A 70 17.65 9.83 8.71
N GLY A 71 16.73 10.43 7.94
CA GLY A 71 17.07 11.37 6.86
C GLY A 71 17.82 10.75 5.67
N ARG A 72 17.87 9.42 5.58
CA ARG A 72 18.59 8.72 4.51
C ARG A 72 17.79 8.71 3.21
N ARG A 73 18.50 8.76 2.09
CA ARG A 73 17.89 8.79 0.75
C ARG A 73 17.47 7.42 0.26
N PHE A 74 18.26 6.39 0.56
CA PHE A 74 18.05 5.03 0.04
C PHE A 74 17.23 4.20 1.02
N PRO A 75 16.26 3.40 0.51
CA PRO A 75 15.43 2.53 1.33
C PRO A 75 16.24 1.54 2.16
N ASP A 76 15.64 1.13 3.28
CA ASP A 76 16.14 0.03 4.08
C ASP A 76 16.16 -1.29 3.28
N ARG A 77 17.06 -2.19 3.68
CA ARG A 77 17.07 -3.56 3.14
C ARG A 77 15.78 -4.30 3.55
N PRO A 78 15.33 -5.29 2.78
CA PRO A 78 14.08 -5.98 3.04
C PRO A 78 13.87 -6.45 4.48
N PRO A 79 14.87 -7.04 5.19
CA PRO A 79 14.63 -7.50 6.57
C PRO A 79 14.16 -6.40 7.52
N LEU A 80 14.76 -5.20 7.47
CA LEU A 80 14.35 -4.09 8.34
C LEU A 80 12.98 -3.51 7.89
N ALA A 81 12.75 -3.40 6.60
CA ALA A 81 11.47 -2.92 6.08
C ALA A 81 10.31 -3.89 6.42
N ILE A 82 10.55 -5.20 6.38
CA ILE A 82 9.59 -6.24 6.79
C ILE A 82 9.34 -6.18 8.30
N ALA A 83 10.41 -6.04 9.11
CA ALA A 83 10.26 -5.87 10.56
C ALA A 83 9.44 -4.61 10.90
N THR A 84 9.65 -3.51 10.16
CA THR A 84 8.87 -2.29 10.31
C THR A 84 7.39 -2.55 9.99
N TRP A 85 7.08 -3.21 8.89
CA TRP A 85 5.72 -3.59 8.54
C TRP A 85 5.04 -4.40 9.64
N ARG A 86 5.72 -5.41 10.20
CA ARG A 86 5.18 -6.24 11.28
C ARG A 86 4.86 -5.42 12.54
N ALA A 87 5.76 -4.52 12.94
CA ALA A 87 5.56 -3.65 14.10
C ALA A 87 4.37 -2.68 13.90
N VAL A 88 4.28 -2.07 12.72
CA VAL A 88 3.20 -1.13 12.39
C VAL A 88 1.85 -1.83 12.30
N MET A 89 1.78 -3.03 11.69
CA MET A 89 0.55 -3.82 11.63
C MET A 89 0.09 -4.26 13.04
N ALA A 90 1.01 -4.67 13.90
CA ALA A 90 0.70 -4.99 15.30
C ALA A 90 0.13 -3.76 16.03
N LYS A 91 0.75 -2.59 15.86
CA LYS A 91 0.26 -1.35 16.46
C LYS A 91 -1.11 -0.93 15.93
N ALA A 92 -1.35 -1.09 14.64
CA ALA A 92 -2.66 -0.83 14.03
C ALA A 92 -3.74 -1.78 14.58
N ALA A 93 -3.41 -3.04 14.81
CA ALA A 93 -4.33 -4.00 15.42
C ALA A 93 -4.69 -3.65 16.86
N GLU A 94 -3.74 -3.13 17.66
CA GLU A 94 -3.99 -2.64 19.01
C GLU A 94 -4.88 -1.39 19.05
N ALA A 95 -4.76 -0.53 18.04
CA ALA A 95 -5.51 0.72 17.95
C ALA A 95 -6.90 0.55 17.31
N GLY A 96 -7.16 -0.58 16.67
CA GLY A 96 -8.43 -0.91 16.04
C GLY A 96 -9.48 -1.37 17.05
N GLU A 97 -10.74 -1.34 16.63
CA GLU A 97 -11.90 -1.81 17.42
C GLU A 97 -12.44 -3.14 16.88
N GLY A 98 -11.59 -3.92 16.20
CA GLY A 98 -11.93 -5.22 15.65
C GLY A 98 -12.27 -5.23 14.14
N GLU A 99 -12.18 -4.08 13.48
CA GLU A 99 -12.34 -4.01 12.04
C GLU A 99 -11.21 -4.74 11.28
N PRO A 100 -11.46 -5.27 10.08
CA PRO A 100 -10.45 -5.93 9.26
C PRO A 100 -9.24 -5.03 8.98
N LEU A 101 -8.04 -5.57 9.18
CA LEU A 101 -6.77 -4.87 8.98
C LEU A 101 -6.13 -5.24 7.65
N TRP A 102 -5.91 -4.25 6.80
CA TRP A 102 -5.36 -4.36 5.45
C TRP A 102 -4.00 -3.69 5.34
N ALA A 103 -3.16 -4.17 4.42
CA ALA A 103 -1.89 -3.54 4.11
C ALA A 103 -1.90 -2.95 2.69
N ALA A 104 -1.50 -1.69 2.56
CA ALA A 104 -1.37 -1.01 1.28
C ALA A 104 0.01 -0.35 1.15
N GLY A 105 0.49 -0.18 -0.06
CA GLY A 105 1.71 0.57 -0.22
C GLY A 105 1.97 1.05 -1.64
N LYS A 106 2.60 2.22 -1.70
CA LYS A 106 3.10 2.78 -2.94
C LYS A 106 4.42 2.12 -3.29
N SER A 107 4.53 1.52 -4.47
CA SER A 107 5.79 1.02 -5.03
C SER A 107 6.56 0.12 -4.03
N PHE A 108 7.74 0.57 -3.56
CA PHE A 108 8.55 -0.13 -2.56
C PHE A 108 7.75 -0.56 -1.33
N GLY A 109 6.91 0.32 -0.80
CA GLY A 109 6.09 0.04 0.38
C GLY A 109 5.15 -1.14 0.18
N GLY A 110 4.47 -1.21 -0.96
CA GLY A 110 3.59 -2.32 -1.32
C GLY A 110 4.34 -3.64 -1.51
N ARG A 111 5.50 -3.59 -2.18
CA ARG A 111 6.35 -4.77 -2.34
C ARG A 111 6.86 -5.30 -0.99
N MET A 112 7.24 -4.43 -0.05
CA MET A 112 7.67 -4.86 1.29
C MET A 112 6.50 -5.45 2.09
N ALA A 113 5.28 -4.91 1.92
CA ALA A 113 4.07 -5.47 2.51
C ALA A 113 3.82 -6.91 2.02
N SER A 114 3.89 -7.15 0.70
CA SER A 114 3.68 -8.49 0.16
C SER A 114 4.74 -9.51 0.62
N MET A 115 6.00 -9.09 0.73
CA MET A 115 7.04 -9.95 1.31
C MET A 115 6.75 -10.27 2.77
N ALA A 116 6.33 -9.29 3.57
CA ALA A 116 5.97 -9.51 4.97
C ALA A 116 4.78 -10.46 5.12
N VAL A 117 3.76 -10.35 4.27
CA VAL A 117 2.58 -11.26 4.27
C VAL A 117 2.98 -12.66 3.82
N ALA A 118 3.78 -12.80 2.77
CA ALA A 118 4.32 -14.10 2.34
C ALA A 118 5.13 -14.79 3.45
N GLU A 119 5.79 -14.02 4.31
CA GLU A 119 6.49 -14.51 5.51
C GLU A 119 5.59 -14.63 6.75
N GLY A 120 4.26 -14.62 6.60
CA GLY A 120 3.29 -14.87 7.67
C GLY A 120 2.87 -13.64 8.48
N MET A 121 3.10 -12.40 8.03
CA MET A 121 2.48 -11.22 8.66
C MET A 121 0.96 -11.25 8.41
N PRO A 122 0.13 -11.20 9.46
CA PRO A 122 -1.31 -11.22 9.29
C PRO A 122 -1.80 -9.94 8.61
N ALA A 123 -2.59 -10.09 7.57
CA ALA A 123 -3.34 -9.02 6.91
C ALA A 123 -4.58 -9.62 6.24
N ARG A 124 -5.69 -8.90 6.24
CA ARG A 124 -6.90 -9.29 5.52
C ARG A 124 -6.67 -9.38 4.02
N GLY A 125 -5.80 -8.54 3.49
CA GLY A 125 -5.39 -8.49 2.11
C GLY A 125 -4.43 -7.35 1.84
N LEU A 126 -4.05 -7.20 0.58
CA LEU A 126 -3.01 -6.30 0.11
C LEU A 126 -3.53 -5.37 -0.99
N VAL A 127 -3.09 -4.12 -0.97
CA VAL A 127 -3.37 -3.13 -2.01
C VAL A 127 -2.05 -2.54 -2.51
N TYR A 128 -1.80 -2.66 -3.80
CA TYR A 128 -0.61 -2.10 -4.44
C TYR A 128 -0.97 -0.84 -5.23
N LEU A 129 -0.38 0.28 -4.85
CA LEU A 129 -0.47 1.55 -5.55
C LEU A 129 0.75 1.68 -6.47
N GLY A 130 0.73 1.00 -7.63
CA GLY A 130 1.85 0.88 -8.54
C GLY A 130 2.88 -0.14 -8.07
N TYR A 131 2.66 -1.43 -8.34
CA TYR A 131 3.61 -2.49 -7.98
C TYR A 131 4.88 -2.43 -8.84
N PRO A 132 6.09 -2.40 -8.24
CA PRO A 132 7.34 -2.31 -8.99
C PRO A 132 7.82 -3.71 -9.40
N LEU A 133 7.14 -4.32 -10.37
CA LEU A 133 7.37 -5.70 -10.81
C LEU A 133 8.81 -5.94 -11.28
N HIS A 134 9.43 -4.94 -11.90
CA HIS A 134 10.84 -4.96 -12.28
C HIS A 134 11.46 -3.57 -12.16
N ALA A 135 12.76 -3.45 -12.25
CA ALA A 135 13.40 -2.14 -12.39
C ALA A 135 13.20 -1.62 -13.84
N PRO A 136 13.10 -0.29 -14.03
CA PRO A 136 13.03 0.27 -15.37
C PRO A 136 14.17 -0.24 -16.27
N GLY A 137 13.83 -0.69 -17.47
CA GLY A 137 14.79 -1.24 -18.43
C GLY A 137 15.33 -2.64 -18.09
N LYS A 138 14.75 -3.35 -17.11
CA LYS A 138 15.15 -4.72 -16.72
C LYS A 138 13.95 -5.65 -16.58
N PRO A 139 13.12 -5.79 -17.60
CA PRO A 139 11.89 -6.61 -17.54
C PRO A 139 12.18 -8.11 -17.37
N GLU A 140 13.41 -8.55 -17.61
CA GLU A 140 13.84 -9.94 -17.41
C GLU A 140 14.08 -10.31 -15.92
N LYS A 141 14.03 -9.31 -15.00
CA LYS A 141 14.26 -9.51 -13.57
C LYS A 141 13.01 -9.16 -12.77
N LEU A 142 12.06 -10.08 -12.76
CA LEU A 142 10.81 -9.92 -12.03
C LEU A 142 11.01 -10.00 -10.52
N ARG A 143 10.08 -9.41 -9.79
CA ARG A 143 10.04 -9.37 -8.31
C ARG A 143 8.70 -9.93 -7.85
N ASP A 144 8.38 -11.12 -8.32
CA ASP A 144 7.07 -11.75 -8.21
C ASP A 144 7.06 -13.05 -7.41
N GLU A 145 8.22 -13.69 -7.17
CA GLU A 145 8.33 -15.02 -6.56
C GLU A 145 7.48 -15.16 -5.29
N HIS A 146 7.60 -14.21 -4.36
CA HIS A 146 6.88 -14.24 -3.08
C HIS A 146 5.36 -13.96 -3.21
N LEU A 147 4.90 -13.41 -4.34
CA LEU A 147 3.47 -13.14 -4.55
C LEU A 147 2.67 -14.44 -4.69
N TYR A 148 3.31 -15.52 -5.11
CA TYR A 148 2.67 -16.82 -5.30
C TYR A 148 2.43 -17.57 -3.96
N ASP A 149 3.07 -17.11 -2.88
CA ASP A 149 2.89 -17.63 -1.53
C ASP A 149 1.81 -16.85 -0.74
N VAL A 150 1.29 -15.75 -1.32
CA VAL A 150 0.24 -14.94 -0.69
C VAL A 150 -1.13 -15.52 -1.04
N THR A 151 -1.84 -15.98 -0.02
CA THR A 151 -3.21 -16.51 -0.16
C THR A 151 -4.30 -15.45 0.07
N ALA A 152 -3.96 -14.32 0.68
CA ALA A 152 -4.87 -13.21 0.93
C ALA A 152 -5.23 -12.47 -0.37
N PRO A 153 -6.41 -11.82 -0.44
CA PRO A 153 -6.80 -11.02 -1.60
C PRO A 153 -5.80 -9.90 -1.90
N MET A 154 -5.49 -9.71 -3.16
CA MET A 154 -4.57 -8.68 -3.65
C MET A 154 -5.24 -7.79 -4.69
N LEU A 155 -5.15 -6.48 -4.52
CA LEU A 155 -5.53 -5.49 -5.53
C LEU A 155 -4.28 -4.81 -6.09
N PHE A 156 -4.08 -4.92 -7.39
CA PHE A 156 -3.08 -4.18 -8.14
C PHE A 156 -3.76 -3.00 -8.84
N LEU A 157 -3.50 -1.78 -8.37
CA LEU A 157 -3.80 -0.57 -9.12
C LEU A 157 -2.53 -0.15 -9.86
N GLN A 158 -2.57 -0.11 -11.19
CA GLN A 158 -1.37 0.07 -12.00
C GLN A 158 -1.62 1.03 -13.18
N GLY A 159 -0.65 1.89 -13.46
CA GLY A 159 -0.68 2.73 -14.65
C GLY A 159 -0.28 1.95 -15.90
N THR A 160 -1.00 2.13 -17.02
CA THR A 160 -0.68 1.43 -18.29
C THR A 160 0.64 1.89 -18.92
N ARG A 161 1.23 2.98 -18.42
CA ARG A 161 2.55 3.52 -18.86
C ARG A 161 3.60 3.46 -17.76
N ASP A 162 3.38 2.64 -16.76
CA ASP A 162 4.34 2.47 -15.67
C ASP A 162 5.58 1.69 -16.15
N THR A 163 6.74 2.32 -16.07
CA THR A 163 8.02 1.73 -16.49
C THR A 163 8.55 0.66 -15.51
N PHE A 164 7.92 0.48 -14.37
CA PHE A 164 8.25 -0.56 -13.38
C PHE A 164 7.43 -1.84 -13.54
N ALA A 165 6.44 -1.85 -14.44
CA ALA A 165 5.64 -3.03 -14.75
C ALA A 165 5.03 -2.87 -16.15
N THR A 166 5.49 -3.64 -17.12
CA THR A 166 4.82 -3.65 -18.44
C THR A 166 3.47 -4.38 -18.31
N PRO A 167 2.42 -3.95 -19.03
CA PRO A 167 1.11 -4.55 -18.94
C PRO A 167 1.14 -6.08 -19.12
N GLU A 168 1.81 -6.56 -20.14
CA GLU A 168 1.85 -7.99 -20.50
C GLU A 168 2.47 -8.84 -19.38
N LEU A 169 3.53 -8.32 -18.74
CA LEU A 169 4.20 -9.03 -17.64
C LEU A 169 3.34 -9.03 -16.37
N LEU A 170 2.71 -7.90 -16.04
CA LEU A 170 1.86 -7.84 -14.84
C LEU A 170 0.60 -8.68 -15.01
N GLU A 171 -0.02 -8.68 -16.18
CA GLU A 171 -1.16 -9.55 -16.50
C GLU A 171 -0.80 -11.02 -16.37
N ALA A 172 0.37 -11.43 -16.86
CA ALA A 172 0.85 -12.80 -16.73
C ALA A 172 1.07 -13.20 -15.26
N VAL A 173 1.63 -12.29 -14.44
CA VAL A 173 1.81 -12.52 -13.00
C VAL A 173 0.46 -12.63 -12.30
N VAL A 174 -0.47 -11.72 -12.54
CA VAL A 174 -1.81 -11.72 -11.94
C VAL A 174 -2.59 -12.99 -12.35
N ALA A 175 -2.52 -13.38 -13.62
CA ALA A 175 -3.14 -14.63 -14.09
C ALA A 175 -2.54 -15.88 -13.40
N LYS A 176 -1.23 -15.88 -13.15
CA LYS A 176 -0.57 -16.98 -12.44
C LYS A 176 -0.93 -17.03 -10.96
N ILE A 177 -1.12 -15.89 -10.30
CA ILE A 177 -1.62 -15.83 -8.91
C ILE A 177 -3.06 -16.40 -8.86
N GLY A 178 -3.89 -16.06 -9.84
CA GLY A 178 -5.25 -16.60 -9.95
C GLY A 178 -6.30 -15.76 -9.23
N PRO A 179 -7.35 -16.37 -8.66
CA PRO A 179 -8.58 -15.68 -8.26
C PRO A 179 -8.42 -14.73 -7.06
N THR A 180 -7.33 -14.82 -6.31
CA THR A 180 -7.04 -13.90 -5.20
C THR A 180 -6.47 -12.57 -5.66
N ALA A 181 -6.03 -12.44 -6.93
CA ALA A 181 -5.49 -11.22 -7.48
C ALA A 181 -6.50 -10.50 -8.39
N THR A 182 -6.68 -9.21 -8.13
CA THR A 182 -7.47 -8.29 -8.97
C THR A 182 -6.54 -7.24 -9.54
N LEU A 183 -6.60 -6.99 -10.85
CA LEU A 183 -5.84 -5.94 -11.53
C LEU A 183 -6.80 -4.88 -12.06
N GLN A 184 -6.52 -3.62 -11.76
CA GLN A 184 -7.23 -2.48 -12.31
C GLN A 184 -6.23 -1.48 -12.91
N TRP A 185 -6.44 -1.15 -14.18
CA TRP A 185 -5.60 -0.23 -14.90
C TRP A 185 -6.01 1.23 -14.70
N SER A 186 -5.01 2.10 -14.50
CA SER A 186 -5.15 3.54 -14.66
C SER A 186 -4.65 3.90 -16.06
N GLU A 187 -5.57 4.15 -16.99
CA GLU A 187 -5.25 4.37 -18.39
C GLU A 187 -4.38 5.61 -18.60
N GLY A 188 -3.28 5.46 -19.34
CA GLY A 188 -2.28 6.49 -19.57
C GLY A 188 -1.44 6.89 -18.36
N GLY A 189 -1.70 6.31 -17.19
CA GLY A 189 -0.99 6.59 -15.94
C GLY A 189 0.45 6.06 -15.96
N ASP A 190 1.38 6.86 -15.44
CA ASP A 190 2.75 6.44 -15.17
C ASP A 190 2.86 5.78 -13.77
N HIS A 191 4.10 5.56 -13.28
CA HIS A 191 4.33 4.99 -11.94
C HIS A 191 3.74 5.83 -10.80
N SER A 192 3.48 7.11 -11.02
CA SER A 192 2.81 8.02 -10.07
C SER A 192 1.33 8.22 -10.38
N PHE A 193 0.78 7.46 -11.33
CA PHE A 193 -0.58 7.60 -11.86
C PHE A 193 -0.83 8.94 -12.56
N ALA A 194 0.21 9.68 -12.87
CA ALA A 194 0.12 10.90 -13.63
C ALA A 194 -0.11 10.58 -15.13
N VAL A 195 -1.10 11.26 -15.73
CA VAL A 195 -1.43 11.09 -17.15
C VAL A 195 -0.91 12.29 -17.93
N LYS A 196 -0.15 12.03 -18.99
CA LYS A 196 0.42 13.08 -19.84
C LYS A 196 -0.69 13.98 -20.41
N GLY A 197 -0.55 15.27 -20.20
CA GLY A 197 -1.52 16.28 -20.66
C GLY A 197 -2.62 16.62 -19.65
N LEU A 198 -2.79 15.83 -18.58
CA LEU A 198 -3.70 16.17 -17.47
C LEU A 198 -2.91 16.80 -16.33
N LYS A 199 -3.26 18.04 -15.99
CA LYS A 199 -2.65 18.75 -14.85
C LYS A 199 -3.43 18.42 -13.58
N ARG A 200 -2.96 17.40 -12.86
CA ARG A 200 -3.51 16.99 -11.56
C ARG A 200 -2.40 17.01 -10.51
N GLY A 201 -2.70 17.53 -9.32
CA GLY A 201 -1.79 17.50 -8.18
C GLY A 201 -1.63 16.08 -7.63
N ALA A 202 -0.51 15.81 -6.96
CA ALA A 202 -0.26 14.49 -6.38
C ALA A 202 -1.35 14.07 -5.39
N ALA A 203 -1.86 14.99 -4.56
CA ALA A 203 -2.96 14.73 -3.64
C ALA A 203 -4.25 14.34 -4.37
N GLU A 204 -4.60 15.04 -5.44
CA GLU A 204 -5.77 14.73 -6.26
C GLU A 204 -5.64 13.36 -6.93
N ILE A 205 -4.44 13.02 -7.43
CA ILE A 205 -4.16 11.70 -8.02
C ILE A 205 -4.33 10.61 -6.96
N GLY A 206 -3.74 10.79 -5.77
CA GLY A 206 -3.88 9.84 -4.66
C GLY A 206 -5.34 9.65 -4.26
N ALA A 207 -6.09 10.74 -4.06
CA ALA A 207 -7.50 10.70 -3.71
C ALA A 207 -8.35 9.93 -4.73
N SER A 208 -8.04 10.06 -6.02
CA SER A 208 -8.81 9.40 -7.08
C SER A 208 -8.73 7.86 -7.07
N LEU A 209 -7.80 7.27 -6.34
CA LEU A 209 -7.67 5.82 -6.22
C LEU A 209 -8.53 5.24 -5.08
N ALA A 210 -8.96 6.07 -4.12
CA ALA A 210 -9.66 5.62 -2.93
C ALA A 210 -10.98 4.88 -3.20
N PRO A 211 -11.87 5.32 -4.13
CA PRO A 211 -13.11 4.60 -4.40
C PRO A 211 -12.89 3.15 -4.87
N ALA A 212 -11.91 2.91 -5.73
CA ALA A 212 -11.58 1.57 -6.21
C ALA A 212 -11.05 0.68 -5.07
N VAL A 213 -10.20 1.23 -4.21
CA VAL A 213 -9.68 0.54 -3.02
C VAL A 213 -10.82 0.22 -2.07
N ALA A 214 -11.66 1.19 -1.70
CA ALA A 214 -12.76 0.98 -0.77
C ALA A 214 -13.76 -0.07 -1.28
N ALA A 215 -14.07 -0.06 -2.58
CA ALA A 215 -14.91 -1.08 -3.22
C ALA A 215 -14.29 -2.48 -3.09
N PHE A 216 -12.98 -2.62 -3.34
CA PHE A 216 -12.27 -3.89 -3.18
C PHE A 216 -12.27 -4.38 -1.73
N LEU A 217 -12.03 -3.49 -0.75
CA LEU A 217 -12.06 -3.83 0.66
C LEU A 217 -13.45 -4.34 1.07
N ARG A 218 -14.53 -3.65 0.66
CA ARG A 218 -15.93 -4.05 0.94
C ARG A 218 -16.25 -5.42 0.35
N ALA A 219 -15.87 -5.66 -0.90
CA ALA A 219 -16.14 -6.94 -1.58
C ALA A 219 -15.45 -8.14 -0.90
N ASN A 220 -14.31 -7.89 -0.19
CA ASN A 220 -13.52 -8.92 0.46
C ASN A 220 -13.63 -8.89 2.00
N ALA A 221 -14.47 -8.04 2.58
CA ALA A 221 -14.62 -7.92 4.03
C ALA A 221 -15.15 -9.19 4.69
N SER A 222 -16.06 -9.91 4.03
CA SER A 222 -16.81 -11.07 4.58
C SER A 222 -16.19 -12.42 4.23
N ALA A 223 -15.25 -12.51 3.29
CA ALA A 223 -14.65 -13.78 2.89
C ALA A 223 -13.82 -14.36 4.05
N GLN A 224 -14.26 -15.45 4.63
CA GLN A 224 -13.43 -16.27 5.52
C GLN A 224 -12.48 -17.08 4.64
N TYR A 225 -11.20 -16.71 4.63
CA TYR A 225 -10.18 -17.56 4.03
C TYR A 225 -9.80 -18.61 5.10
N THR A 226 -10.33 -19.82 4.92
CA THR A 226 -9.96 -21.02 5.68
C THR A 226 -8.63 -21.56 5.17
#